data_3347693691c002dc5a7bf733e8d8d0f1
#
_entry.id   3347693691c002dc5a7bf733e8d8d0f1
#
_cell.length_a   1.000
_cell.length_b   1.000
_cell.length_c   1.000
_cell.angle_alpha   90.00
_cell.angle_beta   90.00
_cell.angle_gamma   90.00
#
_symmetry.space_group_name_H-M   'P 1'
#
loop_
_entity.id
_entity.type
_entity.pdbx_description
1 polymer ?
#
loop_
_entity_poly.entity_id
_entity_poly.type
_entity_poly.pdbx_seq_one_letter_code
_entity_poly.pdbx_strand_id
1 'polypeptide(L)'
;MTDVTEVELLRRRVAELEEQLEATGPPPPATVTGRRSRWWAVTSAVLVTLACVLAPLSVVAVWASAQISDTDQYVATVAPLAEDPAVQSAVADEVTATILTELDVQGLTSDALEVIAAQDNVPPRVADALPALAVPIANGFASFTRTQVGNVLASPEFANVWAQVNRAAHTQVVKLLEGNQGGAVSAQGDTVTLNLGPVIDQVKQRLVAQGFDLAANIPSVDRSFVLVQSDAVTRAQTGYRLLNTLGVWLPLVTLALFAAGVLMAGDRRRALVRGSLGVVAAMLLLGVGLALLRLTYVNETPADVLTEAAAGQVFDTLVAFLRTGLRAVALLGLLVALAAFLSGPSSAATRTRAAFERGIGSLRGGAESAGWDSGAVGVWTYAHKRGLRLGVFLAAGLLLVFWTRPTGWVVAWTALAVVVALVLVEFLGRPPRQPAGLREHDQDETPTATLPTVPRQVPRAPSEDVPGEPVAGESSRRTTETQTPAP
;
A
#
# COMPACT_ATOMS: atom_id res chain seq x y z
N MET A 1 51.87 7.13 60.12
CA MET A 1 52.72 6.07 59.53
C MET A 1 51.96 5.06 58.69
N THR A 2 50.67 5.21 58.57
CA THR A 2 49.77 4.28 57.78
C THR A 2 49.58 4.62 56.29
N ASP A 3 49.83 5.86 55.89
CA ASP A 3 49.62 6.32 54.51
C ASP A 3 50.70 5.87 53.49
N VAL A 4 51.92 5.66 53.96
CA VAL A 4 53.05 5.32 53.06
C VAL A 4 52.94 3.86 52.57
N THR A 5 52.38 3.00 53.42
CA THR A 5 52.17 1.56 53.12
C THR A 5 51.05 1.32 52.09
N GLU A 6 50.03 2.13 52.12
CA GLU A 6 48.87 2.01 51.20
C GLU A 6 49.23 2.50 49.78
N VAL A 7 49.95 3.59 49.68
CA VAL A 7 50.47 4.12 48.40
C VAL A 7 51.48 3.14 47.76
N GLU A 8 52.28 2.46 48.57
CA GLU A 8 53.24 1.49 48.08
C GLU A 8 52.52 0.19 47.60
N LEU A 9 51.44 -0.20 48.27
CA LEU A 9 50.60 -1.33 47.88
C LEU A 9 49.84 -1.05 46.61
N LEU A 10 49.30 0.15 46.41
CA LEU A 10 48.64 0.58 45.18
C LEU A 10 49.65 0.65 44.02
N ARG A 11 50.85 1.16 44.22
CA ARG A 11 51.91 1.16 43.18
C ARG A 11 52.29 -0.25 42.76
N ARG A 12 52.42 -1.20 43.67
CA ARG A 12 52.70 -2.58 43.34
C ARG A 12 51.52 -3.19 42.53
N ARG A 13 50.31 -2.86 42.90
CA ARG A 13 49.11 -3.36 42.19
C ARG A 13 49.00 -2.80 40.79
N VAL A 14 49.35 -1.52 40.55
CA VAL A 14 49.43 -0.89 39.25
C VAL A 14 50.49 -1.51 38.39
N ALA A 15 51.71 -1.73 38.94
CA ALA A 15 52.80 -2.38 38.23
C ALA A 15 52.47 -3.84 37.87
N GLU A 16 51.80 -4.58 38.74
CA GLU A 16 51.33 -5.96 38.49
C GLU A 16 50.25 -6.01 37.39
N LEU A 17 49.34 -5.03 37.34
CA LEU A 17 48.32 -4.87 36.29
C LEU A 17 48.90 -4.44 34.96
N GLU A 18 49.93 -3.57 34.99
CA GLU A 18 50.66 -3.19 33.79
C GLU A 18 51.47 -4.34 33.21
N GLU A 19 52.11 -5.18 34.08
CA GLU A 19 52.81 -6.39 33.65
C GLU A 19 51.86 -7.47 33.11
N GLN A 20 50.65 -7.59 33.69
CA GLN A 20 49.58 -8.45 33.16
C GLN A 20 49.02 -7.96 31.81
N LEU A 21 48.93 -6.66 31.60
CA LEU A 21 48.54 -6.05 30.34
C LEU A 21 49.60 -6.22 29.23
N GLU A 22 50.89 -6.13 29.61
CA GLU A 22 51.99 -6.39 28.68
C GLU A 22 52.15 -7.86 28.37
N ALA A 23 51.97 -8.77 29.35
CA ALA A 23 51.97 -10.22 29.16
C ALA A 23 50.77 -10.72 28.33
N THR A 24 49.65 -10.00 28.37
CA THR A 24 48.49 -10.23 27.50
C THR A 24 48.72 -9.41 26.24
N GLY A 25 49.63 -9.80 25.39
CA GLY A 25 49.91 -9.09 24.12
C GLY A 25 48.63 -8.64 23.39
N PRO A 26 48.72 -7.66 22.48
CA PRO A 26 47.52 -7.16 21.78
C PRO A 26 46.74 -8.36 21.24
N PRO A 27 45.42 -8.41 21.48
CA PRO A 27 44.60 -9.51 20.99
C PRO A 27 44.90 -9.71 19.52
N PRO A 28 45.12 -10.97 19.06
CA PRO A 28 45.42 -11.21 17.66
C PRO A 28 44.37 -10.49 16.80
N PRO A 29 44.77 -9.83 15.71
CA PRO A 29 43.82 -9.15 14.85
C PRO A 29 42.73 -10.15 14.50
N ALA A 30 41.49 -9.80 14.81
CA ALA A 30 40.30 -10.64 14.57
C ALA A 30 40.28 -11.01 13.08
N THR A 31 40.96 -12.11 12.75
CA THR A 31 41.04 -12.64 11.40
C THR A 31 39.78 -13.42 11.10
N VAL A 32 39.04 -12.94 10.08
CA VAL A 32 38.26 -13.77 9.15
C VAL A 32 36.90 -14.24 9.66
N THR A 33 36.04 -13.34 10.01
CA THR A 33 34.60 -13.58 9.83
C THR A 33 34.00 -12.79 8.66
N GLY A 34 34.82 -12.03 7.93
CA GLY A 34 34.37 -11.06 6.92
C GLY A 34 33.72 -11.67 5.67
N ARG A 35 34.16 -12.87 5.24
CA ARG A 35 33.69 -13.45 3.97
C ARG A 35 32.30 -14.12 4.12
N ARG A 36 32.10 -14.87 5.19
CA ARG A 36 30.82 -15.54 5.47
C ARG A 36 29.72 -14.52 5.81
N SER A 37 30.07 -13.49 6.56
CA SER A 37 29.17 -12.35 6.89
C SER A 37 28.75 -11.57 5.63
N ARG A 38 29.63 -11.39 4.65
CA ARG A 38 29.35 -10.64 3.42
C ARG A 38 28.37 -11.38 2.51
N TRP A 39 28.46 -12.70 2.38
CA TRP A 39 27.51 -13.51 1.62
C TRP A 39 26.11 -13.45 2.24
N TRP A 40 26.00 -13.55 3.55
CA TRP A 40 24.71 -13.44 4.26
C TRP A 40 24.08 -12.05 4.09
N ALA A 41 24.90 -11.01 4.10
CA ALA A 41 24.42 -9.65 3.87
C ALA A 41 23.92 -9.43 2.42
N VAL A 42 24.64 -9.99 1.44
CA VAL A 42 24.21 -9.94 0.02
C VAL A 42 22.94 -10.74 -0.18
N THR A 43 22.84 -11.96 0.33
CA THR A 43 21.63 -12.79 0.23
C THR A 43 20.43 -12.09 0.88
N SER A 44 20.61 -11.52 2.07
CA SER A 44 19.58 -10.71 2.74
C SER A 44 19.12 -9.54 1.88
N ALA A 45 20.06 -8.79 1.29
CA ALA A 45 19.72 -7.66 0.42
C ALA A 45 18.94 -8.12 -0.82
N VAL A 46 19.36 -9.20 -1.46
CA VAL A 46 18.66 -9.77 -2.64
C VAL A 46 17.24 -10.20 -2.27
N LEU A 47 17.06 -10.93 -1.16
CA LEU A 47 15.74 -11.38 -0.71
C LEU A 47 14.80 -10.22 -0.41
N VAL A 48 15.29 -9.18 0.28
CA VAL A 48 14.49 -7.98 0.57
C VAL A 48 14.14 -7.22 -0.71
N THR A 49 15.09 -7.06 -1.63
CA THR A 49 14.84 -6.39 -2.92
C THR A 49 13.82 -7.17 -3.74
N LEU A 50 13.97 -8.50 -3.82
CA LEU A 50 13.00 -9.35 -4.51
C LEU A 50 11.61 -9.24 -3.89
N ALA A 51 11.50 -9.24 -2.57
CA ALA A 51 10.24 -9.02 -1.88
C ALA A 51 9.63 -7.64 -2.19
N CYS A 52 10.44 -6.58 -2.27
CA CYS A 52 9.97 -5.24 -2.65
C CYS A 52 9.43 -5.20 -4.10
N VAL A 53 10.04 -5.95 -5.02
CA VAL A 53 9.56 -6.05 -6.42
C VAL A 53 8.30 -6.89 -6.52
N LEU A 54 8.21 -7.99 -5.76
CA LEU A 54 7.03 -8.86 -5.75
C LEU A 54 5.84 -8.25 -5.01
N ALA A 55 6.04 -7.32 -4.09
CA ALA A 55 4.96 -6.71 -3.30
C ALA A 55 3.88 -6.03 -4.18
N PRO A 56 4.19 -5.13 -5.13
CA PRO A 56 3.18 -4.57 -6.03
C PRO A 56 2.51 -5.64 -6.91
N LEU A 57 3.26 -6.62 -7.41
CA LEU A 57 2.71 -7.74 -8.18
C LEU A 57 1.73 -8.56 -7.34
N SER A 58 2.02 -8.77 -6.05
CA SER A 58 1.12 -9.44 -5.12
C SER A 58 -0.19 -8.69 -4.95
N VAL A 59 -0.14 -7.36 -4.78
CA VAL A 59 -1.34 -6.54 -4.64
C VAL A 59 -2.20 -6.59 -5.91
N VAL A 60 -1.56 -6.52 -7.08
CA VAL A 60 -2.26 -6.63 -8.38
C VAL A 60 -2.85 -8.04 -8.55
N ALA A 61 -2.10 -9.11 -8.21
CA ALA A 61 -2.57 -10.48 -8.35
C ALA A 61 -3.78 -10.76 -7.44
N VAL A 62 -3.75 -10.31 -6.19
CA VAL A 62 -4.88 -10.42 -5.25
C VAL A 62 -6.10 -9.68 -5.79
N TRP A 63 -5.93 -8.44 -6.25
CA TRP A 63 -7.01 -7.65 -6.81
C TRP A 63 -7.60 -8.31 -8.05
N ALA A 64 -6.77 -8.72 -9.01
CA ALA A 64 -7.22 -9.32 -10.25
C ALA A 64 -7.91 -10.68 -10.00
N SER A 65 -7.35 -11.51 -9.11
CA SER A 65 -7.99 -12.76 -8.69
C SER A 65 -9.36 -12.50 -8.06
N ALA A 66 -9.48 -11.52 -7.14
CA ALA A 66 -10.75 -11.18 -6.52
C ALA A 66 -11.77 -10.65 -7.53
N GLN A 67 -11.35 -9.83 -8.51
CA GLN A 67 -12.27 -9.32 -9.55
C GLN A 67 -12.78 -10.41 -10.49
N ILE A 68 -12.02 -11.48 -10.70
CA ILE A 68 -12.40 -12.55 -11.64
C ILE A 68 -13.05 -13.73 -10.92
N SER A 69 -12.71 -14.01 -9.66
CA SER A 69 -13.19 -15.20 -8.94
C SER A 69 -14.34 -14.91 -7.98
N ASP A 70 -14.44 -13.69 -7.45
CA ASP A 70 -15.43 -13.31 -6.44
C ASP A 70 -16.53 -12.44 -7.05
N THR A 71 -17.70 -13.04 -7.26
CA THR A 71 -18.87 -12.36 -7.84
C THR A 71 -19.34 -11.19 -6.97
N ASP A 72 -19.26 -11.29 -5.63
CA ASP A 72 -19.66 -10.20 -4.75
C ASP A 72 -18.72 -9.02 -4.86
N GLN A 73 -17.40 -9.29 -4.95
CA GLN A 73 -16.38 -8.27 -5.14
C GLN A 73 -16.51 -7.59 -6.51
N TYR A 74 -16.76 -8.38 -7.57
CA TYR A 74 -17.01 -7.86 -8.91
C TYR A 74 -18.23 -6.93 -8.91
N VAL A 75 -19.38 -7.41 -8.41
CA VAL A 75 -20.61 -6.60 -8.35
C VAL A 75 -20.43 -5.36 -7.50
N ALA A 76 -19.74 -5.45 -6.35
CA ALA A 76 -19.42 -4.27 -5.55
C ALA A 76 -18.55 -3.24 -6.29
N THR A 77 -17.77 -3.69 -7.30
CA THR A 77 -16.96 -2.82 -8.14
C THR A 77 -17.81 -2.16 -9.24
N VAL A 78 -18.69 -2.91 -9.92
CA VAL A 78 -19.42 -2.41 -11.12
C VAL A 78 -20.78 -1.79 -10.79
N ALA A 79 -21.39 -2.12 -9.64
CA ALA A 79 -22.69 -1.58 -9.28
C ALA A 79 -22.72 -0.02 -9.21
N PRO A 80 -21.70 0.67 -8.65
CA PRO A 80 -21.70 2.13 -8.61
C PRO A 80 -21.68 2.81 -9.98
N LEU A 81 -21.28 2.10 -11.06
CA LEU A 81 -21.29 2.66 -12.41
C LEU A 81 -22.70 2.98 -12.90
N ALA A 82 -23.71 2.21 -12.47
CA ALA A 82 -25.11 2.49 -12.80
C ALA A 82 -25.64 3.80 -12.19
N GLU A 83 -25.03 4.26 -11.10
CA GLU A 83 -25.43 5.48 -10.39
C GLU A 83 -24.58 6.69 -10.79
N ASP A 84 -23.54 6.50 -11.61
CA ASP A 84 -22.64 7.57 -12.02
C ASP A 84 -23.25 8.43 -13.15
N PRO A 85 -23.40 9.75 -12.97
CA PRO A 85 -24.06 10.61 -13.96
C PRO A 85 -23.32 10.66 -15.31
N ALA A 86 -21.99 10.56 -15.33
CA ALA A 86 -21.22 10.60 -16.57
C ALA A 86 -21.43 9.30 -17.37
N VAL A 87 -21.49 8.15 -16.69
CA VAL A 87 -21.79 6.85 -17.30
C VAL A 87 -23.24 6.81 -17.78
N GLN A 88 -24.20 7.26 -16.96
CA GLN A 88 -25.62 7.34 -17.35
C GLN A 88 -25.84 8.21 -18.58
N SER A 89 -25.18 9.39 -18.63
CA SER A 89 -25.25 10.28 -19.80
C SER A 89 -24.70 9.62 -21.07
N ALA A 90 -23.51 8.98 -20.98
CA ALA A 90 -22.90 8.31 -22.13
C ALA A 90 -23.77 7.16 -22.64
N VAL A 91 -24.33 6.35 -21.74
CA VAL A 91 -25.27 5.26 -22.11
C VAL A 91 -26.56 5.82 -22.69
N ALA A 92 -27.10 6.91 -22.15
CA ALA A 92 -28.31 7.54 -22.68
C ALA A 92 -28.08 8.07 -24.11
N ASP A 93 -26.92 8.67 -24.38
CA ASP A 93 -26.55 9.15 -25.70
C ASP A 93 -26.45 8.01 -26.70
N GLU A 94 -25.75 6.92 -26.36
CA GLU A 94 -25.58 5.76 -27.22
C GLU A 94 -26.90 5.03 -27.51
N VAL A 95 -27.70 4.78 -26.46
CA VAL A 95 -29.02 4.14 -26.59
C VAL A 95 -29.92 5.01 -27.48
N THR A 96 -29.91 6.33 -27.27
CA THR A 96 -30.71 7.26 -28.08
C THR A 96 -30.25 7.23 -29.56
N ALA A 97 -28.94 7.31 -29.80
CA ALA A 97 -28.40 7.27 -31.15
C ALA A 97 -28.77 5.96 -31.86
N THR A 98 -28.67 4.83 -31.17
CA THR A 98 -29.08 3.51 -31.70
C THR A 98 -30.57 3.48 -32.04
N ILE A 99 -31.45 3.96 -31.15
CA ILE A 99 -32.90 4.01 -31.40
C ILE A 99 -33.20 4.88 -32.61
N LEU A 100 -32.59 6.06 -32.74
CA LEU A 100 -32.84 6.97 -33.85
C LEU A 100 -32.36 6.39 -35.18
N THR A 101 -31.24 5.68 -35.17
CA THR A 101 -30.66 5.06 -36.38
C THR A 101 -31.49 3.86 -36.82
N GLU A 102 -31.84 2.96 -35.90
CA GLU A 102 -32.62 1.75 -36.23
C GLU A 102 -34.05 2.06 -36.66
N LEU A 103 -34.64 3.12 -36.11
CA LEU A 103 -35.99 3.56 -36.50
C LEU A 103 -36.04 4.53 -37.69
N ASP A 104 -34.88 4.98 -38.19
CA ASP A 104 -34.79 6.03 -39.24
C ASP A 104 -35.79 7.17 -38.99
N VAL A 105 -35.77 7.72 -37.79
CA VAL A 105 -36.76 8.73 -37.37
C VAL A 105 -36.77 9.93 -38.29
N GLN A 106 -35.62 10.30 -38.85
CA GLN A 106 -35.54 11.43 -39.80
C GLN A 106 -36.21 11.08 -41.12
N GLY A 107 -35.99 9.90 -41.70
CA GLY A 107 -36.67 9.44 -42.89
C GLY A 107 -38.17 9.33 -42.68
N LEU A 108 -38.62 8.61 -41.63
CA LEU A 108 -40.04 8.50 -41.31
C LEU A 108 -40.74 9.84 -41.09
N THR A 109 -40.05 10.82 -40.48
CA THR A 109 -40.61 12.17 -40.29
C THR A 109 -40.71 12.93 -41.62
N SER A 110 -39.68 12.82 -42.48
CA SER A 110 -39.69 13.43 -43.83
C SER A 110 -40.81 12.87 -44.67
N ASP A 111 -40.95 11.54 -44.72
CA ASP A 111 -41.95 10.83 -45.52
C ASP A 111 -43.39 11.20 -45.02
N ALA A 112 -43.57 11.23 -43.71
CA ALA A 112 -44.88 11.65 -43.12
C ALA A 112 -45.24 13.09 -43.48
N LEU A 113 -44.29 14.02 -43.45
CA LEU A 113 -44.52 15.42 -43.80
C LEU A 113 -44.76 15.60 -45.31
N GLU A 114 -44.11 14.82 -46.14
CA GLU A 114 -44.30 14.80 -47.60
C GLU A 114 -45.71 14.31 -47.94
N VAL A 115 -46.16 13.22 -47.29
CA VAL A 115 -47.55 12.71 -47.47
C VAL A 115 -48.57 13.75 -47.01
N ILE A 116 -48.32 14.50 -45.94
CA ILE A 116 -49.20 15.59 -45.47
C ILE A 116 -49.16 16.77 -46.48
N ALA A 117 -48.00 17.15 -46.98
CA ALA A 117 -47.82 18.21 -47.97
C ALA A 117 -48.54 17.94 -49.32
N ALA A 118 -48.66 16.66 -49.70
CA ALA A 118 -49.31 16.22 -50.92
C ALA A 118 -50.86 16.18 -50.83
N GLN A 119 -51.49 16.52 -49.68
CA GLN A 119 -52.94 16.52 -49.54
C GLN A 119 -53.56 17.78 -50.18
N ASP A 120 -54.66 17.61 -50.92
CA ASP A 120 -55.36 18.68 -51.67
C ASP A 120 -55.87 19.80 -50.76
N ASN A 121 -56.04 19.63 -49.47
CA ASN A 121 -56.52 20.60 -48.51
C ASN A 121 -55.41 21.44 -47.85
N VAL A 122 -54.14 21.20 -48.18
CA VAL A 122 -53.01 21.95 -47.65
C VAL A 122 -52.68 23.13 -48.58
N PRO A 123 -52.67 24.40 -48.08
CA PRO A 123 -52.29 25.54 -48.88
C PRO A 123 -50.83 25.39 -49.41
N PRO A 124 -50.54 25.76 -50.68
CA PRO A 124 -49.20 25.54 -51.27
C PRO A 124 -48.05 26.10 -50.45
N ARG A 125 -48.20 27.28 -49.87
CA ARG A 125 -47.19 27.92 -49.02
C ARG A 125 -46.89 27.07 -47.74
N VAL A 126 -47.88 26.34 -47.22
CA VAL A 126 -47.72 25.45 -46.05
C VAL A 126 -47.08 24.15 -46.52
N ALA A 127 -47.50 23.60 -47.65
CA ALA A 127 -46.91 22.41 -48.23
C ALA A 127 -45.41 22.58 -48.48
N ASP A 128 -45.00 23.72 -49.03
CA ASP A 128 -43.59 24.06 -49.27
C ASP A 128 -42.78 24.21 -47.95
N ALA A 129 -43.42 24.57 -46.84
CA ALA A 129 -42.76 24.76 -45.56
C ALA A 129 -42.70 23.49 -44.68
N LEU A 130 -43.55 22.49 -44.90
CA LEU A 130 -43.63 21.27 -44.11
C LEU A 130 -42.33 20.46 -44.09
N PRO A 131 -41.59 20.22 -45.19
CA PRO A 131 -40.35 19.49 -45.17
C PRO A 131 -39.28 20.13 -44.25
N ALA A 132 -39.29 21.46 -44.12
CA ALA A 132 -38.36 22.15 -43.24
C ALA A 132 -38.55 21.82 -41.77
N LEU A 133 -39.70 21.23 -41.37
CA LEU A 133 -40.02 20.84 -40.00
C LEU A 133 -39.44 19.42 -39.67
N ALA A 134 -39.03 18.65 -40.64
CA ALA A 134 -38.53 17.29 -40.43
C ALA A 134 -37.36 17.25 -39.43
N VAL A 135 -36.36 18.10 -39.59
CA VAL A 135 -35.21 18.20 -38.70
C VAL A 135 -35.59 18.67 -37.27
N PRO A 136 -36.35 19.74 -37.08
CA PRO A 136 -36.83 20.13 -35.73
C PRO A 136 -37.64 19.06 -35.00
N ILE A 137 -38.51 18.34 -35.74
CA ILE A 137 -39.31 17.23 -35.17
C ILE A 137 -38.42 16.05 -34.76
N ALA A 138 -37.53 15.64 -35.66
CA ALA A 138 -36.56 14.59 -35.37
C ALA A 138 -35.67 14.93 -34.15
N ASN A 139 -35.18 16.16 -34.07
CA ASN A 139 -34.41 16.65 -32.92
C ASN A 139 -35.25 16.68 -31.63
N GLY A 140 -36.53 17.09 -31.73
CA GLY A 140 -37.48 17.06 -30.61
C GLY A 140 -37.70 15.64 -30.09
N PHE A 141 -37.87 14.67 -31.01
CA PHE A 141 -37.98 13.27 -30.68
C PHE A 141 -36.69 12.73 -30.04
N ALA A 142 -35.53 13.06 -30.58
CA ALA A 142 -34.23 12.69 -30.03
C ALA A 142 -34.04 13.21 -28.60
N SER A 143 -34.37 14.47 -28.38
CA SER A 143 -34.30 15.09 -27.03
C SER A 143 -35.26 14.45 -26.04
N PHE A 144 -36.49 14.17 -26.46
CA PHE A 144 -37.48 13.48 -25.65
C PHE A 144 -36.99 12.07 -25.29
N THR A 145 -36.53 11.28 -26.28
CA THR A 145 -36.03 9.93 -26.10
C THR A 145 -34.85 9.91 -25.14
N ARG A 146 -33.88 10.80 -25.34
CA ARG A 146 -32.72 10.94 -24.44
C ARG A 146 -33.15 11.21 -23.00
N THR A 147 -34.13 12.10 -22.80
CA THR A 147 -34.67 12.43 -21.47
C THR A 147 -35.32 11.20 -20.84
N GLN A 148 -36.16 10.47 -21.58
CA GLN A 148 -36.82 9.26 -21.04
C GLN A 148 -35.83 8.14 -20.70
N VAL A 149 -34.84 7.89 -21.59
CA VAL A 149 -33.77 6.94 -21.35
C VAL A 149 -32.97 7.35 -20.11
N GLY A 150 -32.59 8.63 -20.01
CA GLY A 150 -31.89 9.18 -18.83
C GLY A 150 -32.67 9.00 -17.53
N ASN A 151 -33.99 9.23 -17.53
CA ASN A 151 -34.83 9.01 -16.36
C ASN A 151 -34.87 7.52 -15.93
N VAL A 152 -34.92 6.60 -16.91
CA VAL A 152 -34.85 5.17 -16.63
C VAL A 152 -33.50 4.77 -16.04
N LEU A 153 -32.42 5.24 -16.64
CA LEU A 153 -31.05 4.94 -16.17
C LEU A 153 -30.76 5.50 -14.77
N ALA A 154 -31.36 6.67 -14.43
CA ALA A 154 -31.23 7.28 -13.11
C ALA A 154 -32.12 6.65 -12.04
N SER A 155 -32.98 5.68 -12.40
CA SER A 155 -33.91 5.07 -11.46
C SER A 155 -33.22 4.05 -10.55
N PRO A 156 -33.63 3.91 -9.26
CA PRO A 156 -33.17 2.85 -8.37
C PRO A 156 -33.46 1.44 -8.89
N GLU A 157 -34.54 1.28 -9.65
CA GLU A 157 -34.93 0.02 -10.29
C GLU A 157 -33.88 -0.41 -11.31
N PHE A 158 -33.37 0.51 -12.12
CA PHE A 158 -32.29 0.23 -13.07
C PHE A 158 -31.02 -0.19 -12.34
N ALA A 159 -30.60 0.54 -11.30
CA ALA A 159 -29.41 0.18 -10.51
C ALA A 159 -29.51 -1.23 -9.92
N ASN A 160 -30.69 -1.63 -9.42
CA ASN A 160 -30.95 -2.98 -8.93
C ASN A 160 -30.88 -4.02 -10.04
N VAL A 161 -31.50 -3.76 -11.19
CA VAL A 161 -31.45 -4.66 -12.37
C VAL A 161 -30.02 -4.79 -12.87
N TRP A 162 -29.29 -3.69 -12.97
CA TRP A 162 -27.86 -3.67 -13.34
C TRP A 162 -27.03 -4.60 -12.45
N ALA A 163 -27.15 -4.46 -11.12
CA ALA A 163 -26.43 -5.29 -10.16
C ALA A 163 -26.80 -6.78 -10.30
N GLN A 164 -28.09 -7.10 -10.50
CA GLN A 164 -28.55 -8.47 -10.65
C GLN A 164 -28.08 -9.10 -11.96
N VAL A 165 -28.15 -8.37 -13.09
CA VAL A 165 -27.69 -8.86 -14.39
C VAL A 165 -26.19 -9.10 -14.37
N ASN A 166 -25.41 -8.16 -13.82
CA ASN A 166 -23.97 -8.33 -13.68
C ASN A 166 -23.61 -9.50 -12.78
N ARG A 167 -24.33 -9.71 -11.68
CA ARG A 167 -24.16 -10.86 -10.80
C ARG A 167 -24.42 -12.18 -11.54
N ALA A 168 -25.52 -12.25 -12.24
CA ALA A 168 -25.89 -13.44 -12.99
C ALA A 168 -24.87 -13.74 -14.09
N ALA A 169 -24.50 -12.74 -14.88
CA ALA A 169 -23.52 -12.88 -15.95
C ALA A 169 -22.15 -13.32 -15.42
N HIS A 170 -21.64 -12.65 -14.39
CA HIS A 170 -20.34 -12.96 -13.78
C HIS A 170 -20.32 -14.36 -13.18
N THR A 171 -21.40 -14.78 -12.51
CA THR A 171 -21.51 -16.14 -11.97
C THR A 171 -21.38 -17.20 -13.08
N GLN A 172 -21.96 -16.95 -14.25
CA GLN A 172 -21.84 -17.88 -15.39
C GLN A 172 -20.40 -17.87 -15.95
N VAL A 173 -19.77 -16.72 -16.05
CA VAL A 173 -18.37 -16.60 -16.48
C VAL A 173 -17.44 -17.36 -15.53
N VAL A 174 -17.61 -17.20 -14.20
CA VAL A 174 -16.82 -17.92 -13.20
C VAL A 174 -16.99 -19.43 -13.35
N LYS A 175 -18.24 -19.93 -13.46
CA LYS A 175 -18.51 -21.36 -13.68
C LYS A 175 -17.81 -21.90 -14.94
N LEU A 176 -17.84 -21.12 -16.03
CA LEU A 176 -17.15 -21.44 -17.27
C LEU A 176 -15.64 -21.55 -17.07
N LEU A 177 -15.05 -20.59 -16.36
CA LEU A 177 -13.59 -20.55 -16.07
C LEU A 177 -13.16 -21.66 -15.09
N GLU A 178 -14.02 -22.07 -14.17
CA GLU A 178 -13.80 -23.20 -13.28
C GLU A 178 -13.90 -24.55 -13.97
N GLY A 179 -14.52 -24.59 -15.18
CA GLY A 179 -14.79 -25.83 -15.89
C GLY A 179 -15.98 -26.60 -15.30
N ASN A 180 -16.83 -25.96 -14.49
CA ASN A 180 -18.00 -26.57 -13.89
C ASN A 180 -19.08 -26.83 -14.94
N GLN A 181 -19.49 -28.10 -15.06
CA GLN A 181 -20.55 -28.54 -15.94
C GLN A 181 -21.88 -28.50 -15.19
N GLY A 182 -22.66 -27.43 -15.31
CA GLY A 182 -23.94 -27.36 -14.61
C GLY A 182 -24.61 -25.99 -14.67
N GLY A 183 -24.78 -25.44 -15.87
CA GLY A 183 -25.51 -24.20 -16.09
C GLY A 183 -26.02 -24.09 -17.53
N ALA A 184 -26.62 -22.95 -17.88
CA ALA A 184 -27.01 -22.65 -19.26
C ALA A 184 -25.80 -22.60 -20.22
N VAL A 185 -24.59 -22.33 -19.71
CA VAL A 185 -23.34 -22.36 -20.46
C VAL A 185 -22.42 -23.39 -19.83
N SER A 186 -21.93 -24.36 -20.59
CA SER A 186 -20.94 -25.34 -20.15
C SER A 186 -19.77 -25.40 -21.11
N ALA A 187 -18.58 -25.67 -20.56
CA ALA A 187 -17.36 -25.85 -21.36
C ALA A 187 -16.82 -27.24 -21.15
N GLN A 188 -16.65 -27.99 -22.24
CA GLN A 188 -15.93 -29.27 -22.26
C GLN A 188 -14.75 -29.19 -23.24
N GLY A 189 -13.54 -29.16 -22.69
CA GLY A 189 -12.35 -28.93 -23.50
C GLY A 189 -12.45 -27.60 -24.27
N ASP A 190 -12.33 -27.65 -25.58
CA ASP A 190 -12.35 -26.46 -26.45
C ASP A 190 -13.77 -26.04 -26.88
N THR A 191 -14.81 -26.71 -26.39
CA THR A 191 -16.19 -26.48 -26.84
C THR A 191 -17.01 -25.80 -25.77
N VAL A 192 -17.54 -24.61 -26.08
CA VAL A 192 -18.56 -23.94 -25.26
C VAL A 192 -19.93 -24.28 -25.82
N THR A 193 -20.76 -24.88 -24.98
CA THR A 193 -22.13 -25.22 -25.34
C THR A 193 -23.12 -24.42 -24.51
N LEU A 194 -24.15 -23.88 -25.16
CA LEU A 194 -25.29 -23.24 -24.51
C LEU A 194 -26.40 -24.28 -24.40
N ASN A 195 -26.75 -24.67 -23.20
CA ASN A 195 -27.92 -25.47 -22.92
C ASN A 195 -29.11 -24.55 -22.60
N LEU A 196 -30.08 -24.51 -23.48
CA LEU A 196 -31.29 -23.70 -23.32
C LEU A 196 -32.32 -24.33 -22.34
N GLY A 197 -32.17 -25.58 -21.96
CA GLY A 197 -33.10 -26.28 -21.05
C GLY A 197 -33.35 -25.51 -19.75
N PRO A 198 -32.30 -25.14 -18.94
CA PRO A 198 -32.48 -24.41 -17.70
C PRO A 198 -33.13 -23.03 -17.86
N VAL A 199 -32.88 -22.35 -19.01
CA VAL A 199 -33.48 -21.04 -19.31
C VAL A 199 -34.97 -21.20 -19.62
N ILE A 200 -35.33 -22.20 -20.43
CA ILE A 200 -36.73 -22.51 -20.79
C ILE A 200 -37.49 -22.91 -19.53
N ASP A 201 -36.92 -23.76 -18.66
CA ASP A 201 -37.52 -24.16 -17.40
C ASP A 201 -37.76 -22.99 -16.45
N GLN A 202 -36.83 -22.05 -16.37
CA GLN A 202 -36.99 -20.85 -15.54
C GLN A 202 -38.09 -19.92 -16.08
N VAL A 203 -38.15 -19.72 -17.40
CA VAL A 203 -39.22 -18.95 -18.05
C VAL A 203 -40.56 -19.60 -17.83
N LYS A 204 -40.65 -20.92 -18.03
CA LYS A 204 -41.85 -21.74 -17.77
C LYS A 204 -42.35 -21.57 -16.34
N GLN A 205 -41.46 -21.71 -15.34
CA GLN A 205 -41.83 -21.54 -13.92
C GLN A 205 -42.35 -20.14 -13.63
N ARG A 206 -41.75 -19.08 -14.21
CA ARG A 206 -42.20 -17.71 -14.04
C ARG A 206 -43.57 -17.45 -14.67
N LEU A 207 -43.81 -18.00 -15.87
CA LEU A 207 -45.07 -17.86 -16.55
C LEU A 207 -46.19 -18.56 -15.78
N VAL A 208 -45.95 -19.78 -15.28
CA VAL A 208 -46.89 -20.50 -14.41
C VAL A 208 -47.16 -19.71 -13.12
N ALA A 209 -46.16 -19.18 -12.49
CA ALA A 209 -46.29 -18.35 -11.28
C ALA A 209 -47.09 -17.04 -11.52
N GLN A 210 -47.17 -16.58 -12.77
CA GLN A 210 -47.98 -15.43 -13.19
C GLN A 210 -49.39 -15.80 -13.67
N GLY A 211 -49.79 -17.08 -13.52
CA GLY A 211 -51.13 -17.55 -13.86
C GLY A 211 -51.29 -18.07 -15.30
N PHE A 212 -50.19 -18.22 -16.05
CA PHE A 212 -50.24 -18.83 -17.39
C PHE A 212 -50.07 -20.35 -17.30
N ASP A 213 -51.08 -21.07 -16.82
CA ASP A 213 -51.03 -22.53 -16.60
C ASP A 213 -50.68 -23.32 -17.87
N LEU A 214 -51.03 -22.81 -19.05
CA LEU A 214 -50.65 -23.39 -20.33
C LEU A 214 -49.13 -23.46 -20.55
N ALA A 215 -48.38 -22.61 -19.89
CA ALA A 215 -46.91 -22.64 -19.95
C ALA A 215 -46.34 -23.90 -19.30
N ALA A 216 -47.10 -24.58 -18.43
CA ALA A 216 -46.70 -25.86 -17.85
C ALA A 216 -46.51 -26.97 -18.93
N ASN A 217 -47.18 -26.86 -20.06
CA ASN A 217 -47.09 -27.81 -21.16
C ASN A 217 -45.94 -27.54 -22.15
N ILE A 218 -45.11 -26.48 -21.92
CA ILE A 218 -43.92 -26.24 -22.73
C ILE A 218 -42.95 -27.41 -22.51
N PRO A 219 -42.58 -28.19 -23.55
CA PRO A 219 -41.66 -29.30 -23.38
C PRO A 219 -40.28 -28.79 -23.00
N SER A 220 -39.61 -29.47 -22.08
CA SER A 220 -38.20 -29.21 -21.79
C SER A 220 -37.36 -29.61 -23.03
N VAL A 221 -36.68 -28.65 -23.60
CA VAL A 221 -35.87 -28.87 -24.80
C VAL A 221 -34.39 -28.85 -24.38
N ASP A 222 -33.82 -30.03 -24.21
CA ASP A 222 -32.39 -30.21 -24.01
C ASP A 222 -31.65 -30.05 -25.35
N ARG A 223 -31.65 -28.84 -25.89
CA ARG A 223 -30.80 -28.50 -27.04
C ARG A 223 -29.62 -27.74 -26.59
N SER A 224 -28.44 -28.33 -26.71
CA SER A 224 -27.16 -27.66 -26.55
C SER A 224 -26.66 -27.15 -27.89
N PHE A 225 -26.41 -25.86 -27.96
CA PHE A 225 -25.81 -25.24 -29.14
C PHE A 225 -24.32 -25.03 -28.86
N VAL A 226 -23.47 -25.52 -29.76
CA VAL A 226 -22.05 -25.23 -29.74
C VAL A 226 -21.86 -23.77 -30.15
N LEU A 227 -21.48 -22.93 -29.18
CA LEU A 227 -21.25 -21.49 -29.42
C LEU A 227 -19.88 -21.22 -29.99
N VAL A 228 -18.86 -21.87 -29.44
CA VAL A 228 -17.46 -21.66 -29.85
C VAL A 228 -16.69 -22.96 -29.65
N GLN A 229 -15.95 -23.38 -30.65
CA GLN A 229 -14.83 -24.31 -30.53
C GLN A 229 -13.55 -23.51 -30.60
N SER A 230 -12.86 -23.33 -29.48
CA SER A 230 -11.67 -22.48 -29.47
C SER A 230 -10.73 -22.86 -28.32
N ASP A 231 -9.46 -23.03 -28.65
CA ASP A 231 -8.34 -23.12 -27.67
C ASP A 231 -8.31 -21.93 -26.70
N ALA A 232 -9.04 -20.86 -27.01
CA ALA A 232 -9.13 -19.67 -26.16
C ALA A 232 -9.78 -19.99 -24.81
N VAL A 233 -10.78 -20.89 -24.76
CA VAL A 233 -11.46 -21.28 -23.51
C VAL A 233 -10.49 -22.01 -22.60
N THR A 234 -9.76 -22.99 -23.13
CA THR A 234 -8.76 -23.75 -22.34
C THR A 234 -7.63 -22.85 -21.84
N ARG A 235 -7.21 -21.89 -22.66
CA ARG A 235 -6.24 -20.86 -22.25
C ARG A 235 -6.79 -19.96 -21.16
N ALA A 236 -8.05 -19.52 -21.29
CA ALA A 236 -8.72 -18.70 -20.28
C ALA A 236 -8.85 -19.44 -18.93
N GLN A 237 -9.26 -20.71 -18.93
CA GLN A 237 -9.33 -21.55 -17.74
C GLN A 237 -7.95 -21.77 -17.09
N THR A 238 -6.90 -21.96 -17.90
CA THR A 238 -5.54 -22.10 -17.40
C THR A 238 -5.06 -20.78 -16.78
N GLY A 239 -5.32 -19.65 -17.46
CA GLY A 239 -5.04 -18.31 -16.95
C GLY A 239 -5.77 -18.02 -15.63
N TYR A 240 -7.06 -18.38 -15.54
CA TYR A 240 -7.87 -18.26 -14.32
C TYR A 240 -7.25 -19.03 -13.16
N ARG A 241 -6.93 -20.32 -13.36
CA ARG A 241 -6.31 -21.17 -12.32
C ARG A 241 -4.94 -20.60 -11.87
N LEU A 242 -4.12 -20.16 -12.84
CA LEU A 242 -2.84 -19.53 -12.54
C LEU A 242 -3.02 -18.25 -11.72
N LEU A 243 -3.93 -17.38 -12.15
CA LEU A 243 -4.22 -16.12 -11.47
C LEU A 243 -4.73 -16.35 -10.04
N ASN A 244 -5.64 -17.29 -9.85
CA ASN A 244 -6.16 -17.63 -8.53
C ASN A 244 -5.07 -18.22 -7.62
N THR A 245 -4.20 -19.08 -8.16
CA THR A 245 -3.03 -19.60 -7.45
C THR A 245 -2.06 -18.47 -7.07
N LEU A 246 -1.75 -17.57 -8.00
CA LEU A 246 -0.88 -16.41 -7.75
C LEU A 246 -1.50 -15.46 -6.72
N GLY A 247 -2.81 -15.23 -6.78
CA GLY A 247 -3.53 -14.38 -5.83
C GLY A 247 -3.36 -14.83 -4.37
N VAL A 248 -3.25 -16.13 -4.13
CA VAL A 248 -3.05 -16.69 -2.78
C VAL A 248 -1.56 -16.83 -2.44
N TRP A 249 -0.75 -17.42 -3.32
CA TRP A 249 0.63 -17.81 -3.01
C TRP A 249 1.61 -16.65 -3.11
N LEU A 250 1.41 -15.71 -4.04
CA LEU A 250 2.36 -14.61 -4.26
C LEU A 250 2.52 -13.69 -3.04
N PRO A 251 1.45 -13.30 -2.33
CA PRO A 251 1.58 -12.55 -1.08
C PRO A 251 2.32 -13.34 0.01
N LEU A 252 2.03 -14.64 0.14
CA LEU A 252 2.69 -15.50 1.13
C LEU A 252 4.18 -15.64 0.85
N VAL A 253 4.55 -15.89 -0.41
CA VAL A 253 5.95 -15.96 -0.86
C VAL A 253 6.66 -14.63 -0.64
N THR A 254 6.01 -13.52 -1.00
CA THR A 254 6.56 -12.17 -0.80
C THR A 254 6.84 -11.90 0.68
N LEU A 255 5.89 -12.22 1.55
CA LEU A 255 6.04 -12.07 2.99
C LEU A 255 7.13 -12.97 3.55
N ALA A 256 7.20 -14.24 3.10
CA ALA A 256 8.23 -15.20 3.51
C ALA A 256 9.64 -14.73 3.09
N LEU A 257 9.79 -14.25 1.85
CA LEU A 257 11.05 -13.69 1.35
C LEU A 257 11.47 -12.44 2.13
N PHE A 258 10.52 -11.55 2.43
CA PHE A 258 10.78 -10.36 3.23
C PHE A 258 11.23 -10.74 4.63
N ALA A 259 10.51 -11.64 5.30
CA ALA A 259 10.85 -12.11 6.64
C ALA A 259 12.22 -12.84 6.66
N ALA A 260 12.47 -13.74 5.71
CA ALA A 260 13.75 -14.43 5.59
C ALA A 260 14.91 -13.45 5.35
N GLY A 261 14.71 -12.47 4.46
CA GLY A 261 15.69 -11.43 4.18
C GLY A 261 16.04 -10.60 5.42
N VAL A 262 15.03 -10.21 6.20
CA VAL A 262 15.23 -9.46 7.46
C VAL A 262 15.89 -10.34 8.53
N LEU A 263 15.51 -11.60 8.67
CA LEU A 263 16.09 -12.53 9.66
C LEU A 263 17.56 -12.86 9.36
N MET A 264 17.92 -12.96 8.08
CA MET A 264 19.29 -13.22 7.62
C MET A 264 20.20 -11.99 7.69
N ALA A 265 19.62 -10.78 7.86
CA ALA A 265 20.39 -9.56 7.93
C ALA A 265 21.26 -9.50 9.19
N GLY A 266 22.48 -9.06 9.05
CA GLY A 266 23.39 -8.80 10.19
C GLY A 266 22.86 -7.72 11.14
N ASP A 267 22.19 -6.68 10.59
CA ASP A 267 21.45 -5.67 11.34
C ASP A 267 19.97 -5.75 10.91
N ARG A 268 19.21 -6.63 11.57
CA ARG A 268 17.79 -6.90 11.29
C ARG A 268 16.94 -5.63 11.28
N ARG A 269 17.27 -4.70 12.15
CA ARG A 269 16.52 -3.47 12.28
C ARG A 269 16.71 -2.53 11.07
N ARG A 270 17.97 -2.35 10.62
CA ARG A 270 18.26 -1.55 9.42
C ARG A 270 17.67 -2.20 8.18
N ALA A 271 17.73 -3.54 8.10
CA ALA A 271 17.10 -4.29 7.02
C ALA A 271 15.57 -4.10 7.02
N LEU A 272 14.93 -4.16 8.20
CA LEU A 272 13.49 -3.91 8.33
C LEU A 272 13.10 -2.49 7.91
N VAL A 273 13.81 -1.47 8.37
CA VAL A 273 13.54 -0.07 7.97
C VAL A 273 13.71 0.11 6.46
N ARG A 274 14.84 -0.34 5.90
CA ARG A 274 15.12 -0.18 4.46
C ARG A 274 14.15 -0.98 3.60
N GLY A 275 13.85 -2.22 4.01
CA GLY A 275 12.91 -3.08 3.31
C GLY A 275 11.48 -2.54 3.34
N SER A 276 11.00 -2.10 4.50
CA SER A 276 9.67 -1.49 4.61
C SER A 276 9.55 -0.20 3.80
N LEU A 277 10.58 0.66 3.80
CA LEU A 277 10.63 1.83 2.93
C LEU A 277 10.72 1.44 1.45
N GLY A 278 11.41 0.34 1.12
CA GLY A 278 11.44 -0.22 -0.24
C GLY A 278 10.04 -0.66 -0.70
N VAL A 279 9.27 -1.33 0.17
CA VAL A 279 7.87 -1.68 -0.12
C VAL A 279 7.02 -0.42 -0.33
N VAL A 280 7.17 0.60 0.53
CA VAL A 280 6.45 1.89 0.35
C VAL A 280 6.80 2.52 -1.00
N ALA A 281 8.08 2.58 -1.36
CA ALA A 281 8.51 3.10 -2.66
C ALA A 281 7.94 2.29 -3.83
N ALA A 282 7.91 0.96 -3.74
CA ALA A 282 7.31 0.09 -4.75
C ALA A 282 5.80 0.33 -4.89
N MET A 283 5.08 0.54 -3.78
CA MET A 283 3.65 0.90 -3.81
C MET A 283 3.41 2.28 -4.44
N LEU A 284 4.28 3.26 -4.16
CA LEU A 284 4.21 4.58 -4.80
C LEU A 284 4.45 4.49 -6.31
N LEU A 285 5.42 3.68 -6.74
CA LEU A 285 5.67 3.41 -8.16
C LEU A 285 4.47 2.76 -8.85
N LEU A 286 3.82 1.78 -8.19
CA LEU A 286 2.57 1.20 -8.68
C LEU A 286 1.48 2.26 -8.79
N GLY A 287 1.34 3.15 -7.80
CA GLY A 287 0.39 4.26 -7.83
C GLY A 287 0.62 5.22 -9.00
N VAL A 288 1.89 5.57 -9.27
CA VAL A 288 2.27 6.37 -10.44
C VAL A 288 1.95 5.61 -11.74
N GLY A 289 2.26 4.32 -11.81
CA GLY A 289 1.92 3.47 -12.95
C GLY A 289 0.42 3.45 -13.25
N LEU A 290 -0.43 3.33 -12.22
CA LEU A 290 -1.88 3.42 -12.37
C LEU A 290 -2.36 4.81 -12.83
N ALA A 291 -1.71 5.89 -12.39
CA ALA A 291 -2.03 7.24 -12.85
C ALA A 291 -1.68 7.43 -14.32
N LEU A 292 -0.53 6.92 -14.76
CA LEU A 292 -0.13 6.93 -16.18
C LEU A 292 -1.07 6.06 -17.02
N LEU A 293 -1.41 4.85 -16.54
CA LEU A 293 -2.35 3.97 -17.23
C LEU A 293 -3.73 4.62 -17.39
N ARG A 294 -4.19 5.38 -16.39
CA ARG A 294 -5.42 6.16 -16.48
C ARG A 294 -5.37 7.20 -17.60
N LEU A 295 -4.24 7.91 -17.68
CA LEU A 295 -4.06 8.92 -18.74
C LEU A 295 -4.09 8.29 -20.13
N THR A 296 -3.38 7.17 -20.34
CA THR A 296 -3.40 6.46 -21.63
C THR A 296 -4.79 5.91 -21.94
N TYR A 297 -5.46 5.29 -20.97
CA TYR A 297 -6.81 4.74 -21.13
C TYR A 297 -7.82 5.82 -21.58
N VAL A 298 -7.84 6.97 -20.88
CA VAL A 298 -8.76 8.07 -21.20
C VAL A 298 -8.46 8.69 -22.56
N ASN A 299 -7.17 8.87 -22.89
CA ASN A 299 -6.77 9.49 -24.16
C ASN A 299 -6.94 8.56 -25.38
N GLU A 300 -6.83 7.23 -25.19
CA GLU A 300 -6.95 6.25 -26.27
C GLU A 300 -8.38 5.74 -26.47
N THR A 301 -9.30 6.03 -25.53
CA THR A 301 -10.71 5.66 -25.69
C THR A 301 -11.35 6.59 -26.73
N PRO A 302 -11.89 6.06 -27.85
CA PRO A 302 -12.53 6.88 -28.87
C PRO A 302 -13.75 7.63 -28.30
N ALA A 303 -13.88 8.91 -28.63
CA ALA A 303 -14.93 9.78 -28.10
C ALA A 303 -16.35 9.39 -28.57
N ASP A 304 -16.45 8.61 -29.64
CA ASP A 304 -17.67 8.01 -30.14
C ASP A 304 -18.15 6.80 -29.34
N VAL A 305 -17.23 6.15 -28.55
CA VAL A 305 -17.58 5.03 -27.67
C VAL A 305 -17.91 5.50 -26.26
N LEU A 306 -17.06 6.37 -25.68
CA LEU A 306 -17.24 6.91 -24.33
C LEU A 306 -16.67 8.32 -24.23
N THR A 307 -17.40 9.21 -23.56
CA THR A 307 -16.85 10.52 -23.22
C THR A 307 -15.64 10.37 -22.27
N GLU A 308 -14.68 11.29 -22.34
CA GLU A 308 -13.49 11.28 -21.44
C GLU A 308 -13.88 11.18 -19.96
N ALA A 309 -14.99 11.86 -19.58
CA ALA A 309 -15.49 11.82 -18.21
C ALA A 309 -15.97 10.41 -17.82
N ALA A 310 -16.76 9.76 -18.69
CA ALA A 310 -17.24 8.39 -18.43
C ALA A 310 -16.11 7.38 -18.44
N ALA A 311 -15.18 7.47 -19.38
CA ALA A 311 -13.99 6.62 -19.43
C ALA A 311 -13.14 6.75 -18.16
N GLY A 312 -12.90 7.99 -17.70
CA GLY A 312 -12.21 8.26 -16.44
C GLY A 312 -12.91 7.64 -15.24
N GLN A 313 -14.22 7.76 -15.16
CA GLN A 313 -15.02 7.22 -14.06
C GLN A 313 -15.04 5.69 -14.04
N VAL A 314 -15.19 5.05 -15.21
CA VAL A 314 -15.09 3.59 -15.34
C VAL A 314 -13.74 3.10 -14.84
N PHE A 315 -12.64 3.73 -15.28
CA PHE A 315 -11.30 3.37 -14.82
C PHE A 315 -11.15 3.54 -13.30
N ASP A 316 -11.57 4.70 -12.77
CA ASP A 316 -11.41 5.02 -11.35
C ASP A 316 -12.21 4.05 -10.46
N THR A 317 -13.40 3.65 -10.90
CA THR A 317 -14.24 2.67 -10.20
C THR A 317 -13.62 1.28 -10.23
N LEU A 318 -13.14 0.80 -11.38
CA LEU A 318 -12.51 -0.51 -11.53
C LEU A 318 -11.24 -0.66 -10.67
N VAL A 319 -10.42 0.40 -10.58
CA VAL A 319 -9.17 0.34 -9.81
C VAL A 319 -9.31 0.83 -8.36
N ALA A 320 -10.51 1.21 -7.91
CA ALA A 320 -10.74 1.75 -6.56
C ALA A 320 -10.24 0.81 -5.46
N PHE A 321 -10.55 -0.48 -5.55
CA PHE A 321 -10.09 -1.50 -4.59
C PHE A 321 -8.59 -1.72 -4.66
N LEU A 322 -7.99 -1.70 -5.86
CA LEU A 322 -6.54 -1.80 -6.05
C LEU A 322 -5.82 -0.62 -5.38
N ARG A 323 -6.33 0.60 -5.57
CA ARG A 323 -5.78 1.81 -4.91
C ARG A 323 -5.91 1.73 -3.38
N THR A 324 -7.01 1.17 -2.88
CA THR A 324 -7.20 0.98 -1.44
C THR A 324 -6.21 -0.03 -0.88
N GLY A 325 -6.02 -1.18 -1.54
CA GLY A 325 -5.03 -2.19 -1.16
C GLY A 325 -3.60 -1.64 -1.18
N LEU A 326 -3.24 -0.92 -2.24
CA LEU A 326 -1.94 -0.25 -2.37
C LEU A 326 -1.69 0.72 -1.21
N ARG A 327 -2.67 1.57 -0.88
CA ARG A 327 -2.55 2.53 0.23
C ARG A 327 -2.41 1.83 1.58
N ALA A 328 -3.16 0.74 1.80
CA ALA A 328 -3.09 -0.06 3.02
C ALA A 328 -1.69 -0.68 3.21
N VAL A 329 -1.13 -1.30 2.16
CA VAL A 329 0.22 -1.90 2.19
C VAL A 329 1.29 -0.82 2.37
N ALA A 330 1.19 0.32 1.68
CA ALA A 330 2.12 1.44 1.82
C ALA A 330 2.11 1.99 3.26
N LEU A 331 0.93 2.20 3.84
CA LEU A 331 0.81 2.69 5.20
C LEU A 331 1.33 1.67 6.22
N LEU A 332 1.02 0.38 6.06
CA LEU A 332 1.57 -0.67 6.91
C LEU A 332 3.10 -0.69 6.85
N GLY A 333 3.68 -0.62 5.64
CA GLY A 333 5.11 -0.51 5.44
C GLY A 333 5.72 0.72 6.14
N LEU A 334 5.06 1.87 6.04
CA LEU A 334 5.48 3.10 6.71
C LEU A 334 5.43 2.97 8.24
N LEU A 335 4.36 2.38 8.78
CA LEU A 335 4.22 2.13 10.22
C LEU A 335 5.31 1.19 10.74
N VAL A 336 5.59 0.10 10.00
CA VAL A 336 6.67 -0.85 10.35
C VAL A 336 8.03 -0.15 10.30
N ALA A 337 8.29 0.66 9.26
CA ALA A 337 9.53 1.44 9.15
C ALA A 337 9.69 2.41 10.33
N LEU A 338 8.64 3.14 10.68
CA LEU A 338 8.64 4.09 11.78
C LEU A 338 8.84 3.39 13.13
N ALA A 339 8.15 2.28 13.37
CA ALA A 339 8.31 1.47 14.57
C ALA A 339 9.74 0.95 14.73
N ALA A 340 10.29 0.39 13.66
CA ALA A 340 11.67 -0.10 13.64
C ALA A 340 12.68 1.05 13.82
N PHE A 341 12.43 2.22 13.23
CA PHE A 341 13.26 3.41 13.40
C PHE A 341 13.24 3.92 14.83
N LEU A 342 12.05 4.10 15.42
CA LEU A 342 11.89 4.58 16.79
C LEU A 342 12.45 3.63 17.86
N SER A 343 12.53 2.34 17.57
CA SER A 343 13.06 1.33 18.50
C SER A 343 14.59 1.34 18.61
N GLY A 344 15.30 2.23 17.89
CA GLY A 344 16.72 2.16 17.74
C GLY A 344 17.59 3.11 18.56
N PRO A 345 18.92 2.83 18.61
CA PRO A 345 19.91 3.66 19.32
C PRO A 345 20.41 4.86 18.51
N SER A 346 19.82 5.18 17.32
CA SER A 346 20.29 6.31 16.52
C SER A 346 20.07 7.64 17.24
N SER A 347 20.97 8.61 17.07
CA SER A 347 20.87 9.93 17.69
C SER A 347 19.57 10.67 17.32
N ALA A 348 19.04 10.46 16.12
CA ALA A 348 17.74 10.98 15.71
C ALA A 348 16.60 10.30 16.48
N ALA A 349 16.59 8.95 16.56
CA ALA A 349 15.59 8.21 17.31
C ALA A 349 15.63 8.49 18.83
N THR A 350 16.84 8.71 19.37
CA THR A 350 17.00 9.09 20.80
C THR A 350 16.52 10.51 21.04
N ARG A 351 16.81 11.47 20.15
CA ARG A 351 16.29 12.85 20.25
C ARG A 351 14.75 12.89 20.13
N THR A 352 14.19 12.17 19.18
CA THR A 352 12.72 12.10 18.99
C THR A 352 12.06 11.47 20.21
N ARG A 353 12.62 10.38 20.76
CA ARG A 353 12.13 9.78 22.01
C ARG A 353 12.26 10.71 23.20
N ALA A 354 13.41 11.39 23.36
CA ALA A 354 13.62 12.35 24.43
C ALA A 354 12.70 13.58 24.34
N ALA A 355 12.37 14.03 23.12
CA ALA A 355 11.36 15.07 22.91
C ALA A 355 9.96 14.59 23.28
N PHE A 356 9.63 13.36 22.89
CA PHE A 356 8.34 12.72 23.19
C PHE A 356 8.21 12.42 24.71
N GLU A 357 9.28 11.91 25.34
CA GLU A 357 9.33 11.68 26.79
C GLU A 357 9.21 12.98 27.60
N ARG A 358 9.80 14.07 27.13
CA ARG A 358 9.64 15.41 27.74
C ARG A 358 8.18 15.91 27.62
N GLY A 359 7.57 15.77 26.43
CA GLY A 359 6.17 16.13 26.20
C GLY A 359 5.20 15.29 27.06
N ILE A 360 5.40 13.97 27.12
CA ILE A 360 4.61 13.07 27.98
C ILE A 360 4.92 13.30 29.46
N GLY A 361 6.16 13.62 29.81
CA GLY A 361 6.57 13.97 31.17
C GLY A 361 5.83 15.19 31.72
N SER A 362 5.64 16.23 30.89
CA SER A 362 4.86 17.40 31.27
C SER A 362 3.35 17.07 31.47
N LEU A 363 2.79 16.25 30.58
CA LEU A 363 1.40 15.75 30.73
C LEU A 363 1.24 14.85 31.94
N ARG A 364 2.25 14.01 32.24
CA ARG A 364 2.27 13.12 33.40
C ARG A 364 2.39 13.90 34.70
N GLY A 365 3.22 14.95 34.76
CA GLY A 365 3.30 15.85 35.90
C GLY A 365 1.97 16.53 36.22
N GLY A 366 1.21 16.91 35.20
CA GLY A 366 -0.17 17.41 35.35
C GLY A 366 -1.14 16.35 35.87
N ALA A 367 -1.03 15.09 35.41
CA ALA A 367 -1.87 13.99 35.90
C ALA A 367 -1.54 13.57 37.34
N GLU A 368 -0.26 13.62 37.73
CA GLU A 368 0.18 13.36 39.12
C GLU A 368 -0.32 14.44 40.10
N SER A 369 -0.31 15.71 39.66
CA SER A 369 -0.92 16.80 40.46
C SER A 369 -2.44 16.67 40.58
N ALA A 370 -3.10 15.91 39.68
CA ALA A 370 -4.52 15.56 39.72
C ALA A 370 -4.81 14.24 40.46
N GLY A 371 -3.80 13.63 41.13
CA GLY A 371 -3.99 12.43 41.97
C GLY A 371 -3.98 11.09 41.22
N TRP A 372 -3.58 11.07 39.92
CA TRP A 372 -3.51 9.83 39.12
C TRP A 372 -2.17 9.12 39.33
N ASP A 373 -2.19 7.98 40.07
CA ASP A 373 -1.03 7.10 40.22
C ASP A 373 -1.28 5.75 39.52
N SER A 374 -0.41 5.39 38.54
CA SER A 374 -0.54 4.15 37.78
C SER A 374 -0.06 2.89 38.53
N GLY A 375 0.45 3.00 39.76
CA GLY A 375 0.78 1.88 40.64
C GLY A 375 1.54 0.73 39.97
N ALA A 376 1.15 -0.52 40.30
CA ALA A 376 1.75 -1.75 39.77
C ALA A 376 1.63 -1.90 38.25
N VAL A 377 0.57 -1.35 37.64
CA VAL A 377 0.35 -1.38 36.17
C VAL A 377 1.44 -0.60 35.45
N GLY A 378 1.88 0.53 35.99
CA GLY A 378 2.94 1.34 35.40
C GLY A 378 4.29 0.62 35.39
N VAL A 379 4.64 -0.08 36.46
CA VAL A 379 5.89 -0.86 36.56
C VAL A 379 5.87 -2.05 35.60
N TRP A 380 4.74 -2.77 35.52
CA TRP A 380 4.56 -3.89 34.58
C TRP A 380 4.65 -3.43 33.11
N THR A 381 3.98 -2.34 32.75
CA THR A 381 4.03 -1.73 31.42
C THR A 381 5.45 -1.30 31.04
N TYR A 382 6.20 -0.77 32.01
CA TYR A 382 7.60 -0.39 31.79
C TYR A 382 8.48 -1.61 31.49
N ALA A 383 8.33 -2.70 32.26
CA ALA A 383 9.08 -3.94 32.06
C ALA A 383 8.79 -4.59 30.69
N HIS A 384 7.53 -4.48 30.20
CA HIS A 384 7.07 -5.11 28.96
C HIS A 384 6.95 -4.14 27.77
N LYS A 385 7.48 -2.92 27.85
CA LYS A 385 7.37 -1.88 26.78
C LYS A 385 7.68 -2.38 25.37
N ARG A 386 8.72 -3.22 25.23
CA ARG A 386 9.12 -3.75 23.91
C ARG A 386 8.09 -4.71 23.36
N GLY A 387 7.59 -5.61 24.19
CA GLY A 387 6.54 -6.57 23.81
C GLY A 387 5.22 -5.88 23.49
N LEU A 388 4.79 -4.91 24.32
CA LEU A 388 3.56 -4.14 24.10
C LEU A 388 3.59 -3.34 22.80
N ARG A 389 4.70 -2.67 22.49
CA ARG A 389 4.87 -1.95 21.22
C ARG A 389 4.78 -2.90 20.02
N LEU A 390 5.47 -4.06 20.10
CA LEU A 390 5.40 -5.08 19.07
C LEU A 390 3.97 -5.62 18.92
N GLY A 391 3.29 -5.89 20.04
CA GLY A 391 1.90 -6.34 20.09
C GLY A 391 0.93 -5.37 19.43
N VAL A 392 1.08 -4.06 19.67
CA VAL A 392 0.27 -3.01 19.01
C VAL A 392 0.44 -3.04 17.50
N PHE A 393 1.69 -3.17 17.00
CA PHE A 393 1.93 -3.24 15.56
C PHE A 393 1.42 -4.54 14.94
N LEU A 394 1.61 -5.68 15.63
CA LEU A 394 1.07 -6.97 15.18
C LEU A 394 -0.46 -6.95 15.15
N ALA A 395 -1.11 -6.42 16.17
CA ALA A 395 -2.56 -6.29 16.23
C ALA A 395 -3.10 -5.40 15.09
N ALA A 396 -2.45 -4.27 14.82
CA ALA A 396 -2.82 -3.38 13.72
C ALA A 396 -2.61 -4.05 12.36
N GLY A 397 -1.50 -4.77 12.17
CA GLY A 397 -1.24 -5.54 10.97
C GLY A 397 -2.27 -6.65 10.75
N LEU A 398 -2.57 -7.45 11.77
CA LEU A 398 -3.61 -8.46 11.73
C LEU A 398 -4.98 -7.86 11.42
N LEU A 399 -5.35 -6.77 12.09
CA LEU A 399 -6.62 -6.08 11.87
C LEU A 399 -6.76 -5.64 10.41
N LEU A 400 -5.71 -5.09 9.79
CA LEU A 400 -5.73 -4.68 8.39
C LEU A 400 -5.76 -5.88 7.43
N VAL A 401 -5.05 -6.99 7.76
CA VAL A 401 -5.03 -8.22 6.95
C VAL A 401 -6.38 -8.94 6.97
N PHE A 402 -7.01 -9.04 8.14
CA PHE A 402 -8.31 -9.71 8.29
C PHE A 402 -9.53 -8.83 8.01
N TRP A 403 -9.31 -7.53 7.72
CA TRP A 403 -10.42 -6.65 7.34
C TRP A 403 -10.80 -6.88 5.88
N THR A 404 -11.97 -7.39 5.65
CA THR A 404 -12.46 -7.80 4.32
C THR A 404 -12.56 -6.63 3.31
N ARG A 405 -12.70 -5.39 3.78
CA ARG A 405 -12.76 -4.18 2.93
C ARG A 405 -12.07 -3.00 3.61
N PRO A 406 -10.72 -2.91 3.58
CA PRO A 406 -10.01 -1.79 4.20
C PRO A 406 -10.24 -0.51 3.39
N THR A 407 -11.22 0.28 3.81
CA THR A 407 -11.39 1.63 3.25
C THR A 407 -10.26 2.54 3.74
N GLY A 408 -9.97 3.63 3.00
CA GLY A 408 -8.96 4.61 3.43
C GLY A 408 -9.22 5.17 4.83
N TRP A 409 -10.49 5.23 5.24
CA TRP A 409 -10.92 5.64 6.58
C TRP A 409 -10.54 4.61 7.67
N VAL A 410 -10.74 3.32 7.40
CA VAL A 410 -10.31 2.22 8.30
C VAL A 410 -8.79 2.26 8.50
N VAL A 411 -8.05 2.47 7.42
CA VAL A 411 -6.58 2.59 7.48
C VAL A 411 -6.15 3.81 8.29
N ALA A 412 -6.80 4.96 8.11
CA ALA A 412 -6.54 6.18 8.87
C ALA A 412 -6.86 6.00 10.37
N TRP A 413 -8.00 5.39 10.71
CA TRP A 413 -8.37 5.08 12.09
C TRP A 413 -7.42 4.06 12.74
N THR A 414 -7.00 3.04 12.00
CA THR A 414 -6.01 2.06 12.48
C THR A 414 -4.68 2.74 12.78
N ALA A 415 -4.22 3.63 11.90
CA ALA A 415 -3.00 4.41 12.13
C ALA A 415 -3.14 5.31 13.37
N LEU A 416 -4.26 6.00 13.51
CA LEU A 416 -4.53 6.82 14.70
C LEU A 416 -4.56 5.96 15.96
N ALA A 417 -5.23 4.82 15.94
CA ALA A 417 -5.29 3.88 17.07
C ALA A 417 -3.91 3.38 17.47
N VAL A 418 -3.04 3.07 16.51
CA VAL A 418 -1.64 2.70 16.77
C VAL A 418 -0.89 3.83 17.48
N VAL A 419 -1.02 5.06 16.99
CA VAL A 419 -0.39 6.23 17.60
C VAL A 419 -0.89 6.41 19.04
N VAL A 420 -2.20 6.38 19.26
CA VAL A 420 -2.81 6.50 20.58
C VAL A 420 -2.35 5.38 21.50
N ALA A 421 -2.34 4.13 21.04
CA ALA A 421 -1.88 2.98 21.83
C ALA A 421 -0.40 3.10 22.23
N LEU A 422 0.46 3.56 21.30
CA LEU A 422 1.87 3.82 21.61
C LEU A 422 2.06 4.95 22.62
N VAL A 423 1.26 6.02 22.51
CA VAL A 423 1.23 7.11 23.50
C VAL A 423 0.79 6.58 24.89
N LEU A 424 -0.25 5.75 24.92
CA LEU A 424 -0.73 5.13 26.17
C LEU A 424 0.30 4.21 26.81
N VAL A 425 0.97 3.36 26.03
CA VAL A 425 2.06 2.48 26.51
C VAL A 425 3.20 3.33 27.09
N GLU A 426 3.52 4.46 26.46
CA GLU A 426 4.56 5.36 26.94
C GLU A 426 4.11 6.15 28.20
N PHE A 427 2.87 6.60 28.22
CA PHE A 427 2.28 7.32 29.35
C PHE A 427 2.16 6.45 30.60
N LEU A 428 1.71 5.19 30.48
CA LEU A 428 1.52 4.27 31.58
C LEU A 428 2.85 3.70 32.14
N GLY A 429 3.87 3.49 31.27
CA GLY A 429 5.12 2.85 31.66
C GLY A 429 5.97 3.73 32.59
N ARG A 430 6.08 3.37 33.87
CA ARG A 430 6.91 4.07 34.88
C ARG A 430 8.14 3.26 35.24
N PRO A 431 9.35 3.88 35.35
CA PRO A 431 10.49 3.21 35.94
C PRO A 431 10.21 2.94 37.44
N PRO A 432 10.75 1.84 37.99
CA PRO A 432 10.66 1.59 39.44
C PRO A 432 11.21 2.80 40.18
N ARG A 433 10.49 3.26 41.21
CA ARG A 433 11.02 4.29 42.14
C ARG A 433 12.25 3.69 42.82
N GLN A 434 13.41 4.30 42.65
CA GLN A 434 14.56 4.00 43.51
C GLN A 434 14.18 4.40 44.93
N PRO A 435 14.34 3.47 45.91
CA PRO A 435 14.12 3.85 47.31
C PRO A 435 15.02 5.02 47.69
N ALA A 436 14.43 6.05 48.27
CA ALA A 436 15.09 7.32 48.59
C ALA A 436 16.24 7.19 49.62
N GLY A 437 16.52 5.97 50.11
CA GLY A 437 17.49 5.70 51.18
C GLY A 437 18.95 5.53 50.78
N LEU A 438 19.28 5.59 49.46
CA LEU A 438 20.69 5.42 49.06
C LEU A 438 21.38 6.71 48.59
N ARG A 439 20.69 7.86 48.63
CA ARG A 439 21.31 9.15 48.26
C ARG A 439 21.78 9.99 49.45
N GLU A 440 21.43 9.60 50.69
CA GLU A 440 21.78 10.36 51.86
C GLU A 440 23.11 9.94 52.54
N HIS A 441 23.72 8.82 52.05
CA HIS A 441 24.97 8.34 52.65
C HIS A 441 26.24 8.69 51.88
N ASP A 442 26.12 9.30 50.69
CA ASP A 442 27.27 9.66 49.84
C ASP A 442 27.55 11.17 49.77
N GLN A 443 26.83 12.03 50.54
CA GLN A 443 27.04 13.47 50.57
C GLN A 443 27.53 14.03 51.90
N ASP A 444 27.61 13.22 52.97
CA ASP A 444 28.04 13.67 54.32
C ASP A 444 29.47 13.24 54.74
N GLU A 445 30.19 12.50 53.86
CA GLU A 445 31.63 12.27 54.08
C GLU A 445 32.48 12.93 53.02
N THR A 446 32.51 14.27 53.02
CA THR A 446 33.66 14.99 52.48
C THR A 446 34.58 15.30 53.65
N PRO A 447 35.65 14.54 53.88
CA PRO A 447 36.68 14.98 54.79
C PRO A 447 37.34 16.24 54.16
N THR A 448 37.17 17.36 54.80
CA THR A 448 37.95 18.57 54.50
C THR A 448 39.41 18.25 54.78
N ALA A 449 40.09 17.57 53.86
CA ALA A 449 41.54 17.45 53.84
C ALA A 449 42.09 18.79 53.37
N THR A 450 42.46 19.62 54.33
CA THR A 450 43.38 20.72 54.11
C THR A 450 44.68 20.20 53.56
N LEU A 451 44.88 20.37 52.27
CA LEU A 451 46.16 20.12 51.60
C LEU A 451 47.23 21.06 52.16
N PRO A 452 48.34 20.54 52.73
CA PRO A 452 49.47 21.39 53.11
C PRO A 452 50.09 22.00 51.83
N THR A 453 50.23 23.31 51.85
CA THR A 453 50.90 24.11 50.85
C THR A 453 52.35 23.67 50.74
N VAL A 454 52.72 22.92 49.70
CA VAL A 454 54.11 22.63 49.35
C VAL A 454 54.68 23.83 48.63
N PRO A 455 55.80 24.45 49.08
CA PRO A 455 56.46 25.56 48.38
C PRO A 455 57.02 25.01 47.06
N ARG A 456 56.66 25.66 45.98
CA ARG A 456 57.16 25.42 44.65
C ARG A 456 58.65 25.78 44.60
N GLN A 457 59.58 24.82 44.72
CA GLN A 457 60.98 24.99 44.40
C GLN A 457 61.15 25.01 42.87
N VAL A 458 61.60 26.17 42.42
CA VAL A 458 62.02 26.36 41.04
C VAL A 458 63.42 25.75 40.93
N PRO A 459 63.69 24.81 40.02
CA PRO A 459 65.07 24.41 39.76
C PRO A 459 65.77 25.54 38.94
N ARG A 460 66.85 26.04 39.51
CA ARG A 460 67.80 26.95 38.90
C ARG A 460 68.63 26.24 37.86
N ALA A 461 68.71 26.79 36.66
CA ALA A 461 69.59 26.34 35.60
C ALA A 461 71.10 26.56 35.98
N PRO A 462 71.97 25.63 35.62
CA PRO A 462 73.40 25.92 35.62
C PRO A 462 73.79 26.61 34.29
N SER A 463 74.39 27.70 34.43
CA SER A 463 75.17 28.48 33.41
C SER A 463 76.53 27.82 33.23
N GLU A 464 77.15 28.14 32.12
CA GLU A 464 78.54 27.95 31.68
C GLU A 464 78.75 26.90 30.62
N ASP A 465 79.39 27.01 29.53
CA ASP A 465 80.37 28.04 29.08
C ASP A 465 80.51 28.01 27.55
N VAL A 466 80.75 29.13 26.96
CA VAL A 466 81.18 29.31 25.58
C VAL A 466 82.74 29.07 25.59
N PRO A 467 83.47 28.58 24.54
CA PRO A 467 83.58 29.28 23.27
C PRO A 467 83.93 28.41 22.06
N GLY A 468 83.86 29.04 20.86
CA GLY A 468 84.64 28.58 19.73
C GLY A 468 83.94 28.53 18.37
N GLU A 469 83.88 29.62 17.68
CA GLU A 469 83.84 29.79 16.23
C GLU A 469 85.10 29.13 15.57
N PRO A 470 85.25 28.94 14.22
CA PRO A 470 84.39 29.42 13.08
C PRO A 470 84.42 28.51 11.83
N VAL A 471 83.71 28.98 10.80
CA VAL A 471 84.12 29.00 9.37
C VAL A 471 83.48 27.95 8.42
N ALA A 472 82.72 28.55 7.53
CA ALA A 472 82.69 28.52 6.05
C ALA A 472 82.30 27.26 5.27
N GLY A 473 81.55 27.58 4.28
CA GLY A 473 81.49 26.88 2.98
C GLY A 473 80.08 26.55 2.53
N GLU A 474 79.44 27.46 1.90
CA GLU A 474 79.40 27.79 0.47
C GLU A 474 78.58 26.75 -0.40
N SER A 475 77.62 27.35 -1.00
CA SER A 475 77.23 27.23 -2.41
C SER A 475 76.46 25.96 -2.77
N SER A 476 75.40 25.94 -3.49
CA SER A 476 75.00 26.65 -4.70
C SER A 476 73.81 26.00 -5.33
N ARG A 477 72.82 26.78 -5.70
CA ARG A 477 72.08 26.75 -7.00
C ARG A 477 71.55 25.43 -7.50
N ARG A 478 70.38 25.31 -8.05
CA ARG A 478 69.63 26.02 -9.10
C ARG A 478 68.29 25.28 -9.28
N THR A 479 67.18 25.98 -9.38
CA THR A 479 66.38 26.29 -10.57
C THR A 479 66.03 25.10 -11.47
N THR A 480 64.81 24.92 -11.77
CA THR A 480 63.96 25.36 -12.88
C THR A 480 62.87 24.29 -13.04
N GLU A 481 61.67 24.66 -13.03
CA GLU A 481 60.79 25.13 -14.11
C GLU A 481 59.98 24.05 -14.81
N THR A 482 58.65 24.28 -14.82
CA THR A 482 57.76 24.22 -15.97
C THR A 482 57.28 22.84 -16.42
N GLN A 483 56.04 22.45 -16.52
CA GLN A 483 54.95 22.99 -17.37
C GLN A 483 53.78 22.00 -17.39
N THR A 484 52.61 22.50 -17.28
CA THR A 484 51.33 21.92 -17.76
C THR A 484 51.34 21.88 -19.30
N PRO A 485 50.52 21.06 -20.05
CA PRO A 485 49.06 21.14 -20.03
C PRO A 485 48.31 19.87 -20.31
N ALA A 486 47.02 20.00 -20.10
CA ALA A 486 45.95 19.15 -20.56
C ALA A 486 45.90 18.94 -22.11
N PRO A 487 45.08 18.01 -22.67
CA PRO A 487 43.65 18.22 -22.72
C PRO A 487 42.81 17.16 -22.01
#